data_3b1c0b87af4c23686f4fb210c3d7c1ae
#
_entry.id   3b1c0b87af4c23686f4fb210c3d7c1ae
#
_cell.length_a   1.000
_cell.length_b   1.000
_cell.length_c   1.000
_cell.angle_alpha   90.00
_cell.angle_beta   90.00
_cell.angle_gamma   90.00
#
_symmetry.space_group_name_H-M   'P 1'
#
loop_
_entity.id
_entity.type
_entity.pdbx_description
1 polymer ?
#
loop_
_entity_poly.entity_id
_entity_poly.type
_entity_poly.pdbx_seq_one_letter_code
_entity_poly.pdbx_strand_id
1 'polypeptide(L)'
;QHIIHSEIMLPVNAPPQYMDRATLWNSVEWNETDRNAQLARVFEIALPAELTHEQNITLARKIVQDLFVSKGMCADFGVHDKKDGNPHVHIMLTMRAIQEDGRWAPKSKLVYNLDADGNRIPAKQKGRWKTHKENYVDWDNRGNAELWRAEIADHINCLLYTSPSPRDRS
;
A
#
# COMPACT_ATOMS: atom_id res chain seq x y z
N GLN A 1 -11.40 4.27 21.97
CA GLN A 1 -11.16 3.83 20.56
C GLN A 1 -11.63 2.38 20.45
N HIS A 2 -12.70 2.13 19.71
CA HIS A 2 -13.23 0.77 19.53
C HIS A 2 -12.59 0.15 18.26
N ILE A 3 -11.36 -0.37 18.40
CA ILE A 3 -10.74 -1.20 17.38
C ILE A 3 -11.42 -2.55 17.43
N ILE A 4 -12.07 -2.95 16.35
CA ILE A 4 -12.74 -4.25 16.25
C ILE A 4 -11.84 -5.29 15.57
N HIS A 5 -10.83 -4.85 14.81
CA HIS A 5 -9.84 -5.70 14.16
C HIS A 5 -8.55 -4.95 13.91
N SER A 6 -7.41 -5.64 13.98
CA SER A 6 -6.09 -5.10 13.65
C SER A 6 -5.23 -6.21 13.07
N GLU A 7 -4.58 -5.93 11.93
CA GLU A 7 -3.86 -6.96 11.17
C GLU A 7 -2.70 -6.35 10.37
N ILE A 8 -1.65 -7.15 10.18
CA ILE A 8 -0.57 -6.87 9.23
C ILE A 8 -0.72 -7.81 8.04
N MET A 9 -0.61 -7.27 6.84
CA MET A 9 -0.56 -8.04 5.60
C MET A 9 0.74 -7.73 4.87
N LEU A 10 1.41 -8.78 4.41
CA LEU A 10 2.73 -8.71 3.81
C LEU A 10 2.71 -9.21 2.37
N PRO A 11 3.50 -8.58 1.47
CA PRO A 11 3.78 -9.15 0.15
C PRO A 11 4.58 -10.46 0.27
N VAL A 12 4.52 -11.28 -0.78
CA VAL A 12 5.07 -12.64 -0.79
C VAL A 12 6.56 -12.70 -0.40
N ASN A 13 7.34 -11.70 -0.81
CA ASN A 13 8.80 -11.65 -0.56
C ASN A 13 9.16 -11.06 0.81
N ALA A 14 8.20 -10.57 1.57
CA ALA A 14 8.50 -9.95 2.85
C ALA A 14 8.97 -10.97 3.89
N PRO A 15 9.98 -10.61 4.69
CA PRO A 15 10.42 -11.45 5.80
C PRO A 15 9.26 -11.75 6.77
N PRO A 16 9.03 -13.03 7.16
CA PRO A 16 7.90 -13.39 8.03
C PRO A 16 7.88 -12.67 9.38
N GLN A 17 9.05 -12.25 9.89
CA GLN A 17 9.15 -11.48 11.14
C GLN A 17 8.45 -10.13 11.09
N TYR A 18 8.15 -9.60 9.90
CA TYR A 18 7.39 -8.35 9.75
C TYR A 18 5.90 -8.50 10.07
N MET A 19 5.42 -9.71 10.36
CA MET A 19 4.12 -9.91 11.00
C MET A 19 4.07 -9.34 12.43
N ASP A 20 5.23 -9.15 13.07
CA ASP A 20 5.33 -8.37 14.31
C ASP A 20 5.39 -6.88 13.99
N ARG A 21 4.43 -6.12 14.52
CA ARG A 21 4.28 -4.68 14.23
C ARG A 21 5.51 -3.88 14.61
N ALA A 22 6.08 -4.14 15.77
CA ALA A 22 7.28 -3.44 16.23
C ALA A 22 8.47 -3.74 15.33
N THR A 23 8.66 -4.99 14.94
CA THR A 23 9.73 -5.41 14.03
C THR A 23 9.59 -4.75 12.65
N LEU A 24 8.38 -4.72 12.10
CA LEU A 24 8.11 -4.07 10.80
C LEU A 24 8.48 -2.59 10.84
N TRP A 25 7.88 -1.83 11.77
CA TRP A 25 8.03 -0.38 11.78
C TRP A 25 9.41 0.08 12.25
N ASN A 26 10.07 -0.64 13.16
CA ASN A 26 11.48 -0.40 13.49
C ASN A 26 12.39 -0.63 12.27
N SER A 27 12.12 -1.67 11.48
CA SER A 27 12.88 -1.92 10.25
C SER A 27 12.71 -0.79 9.22
N VAL A 28 11.49 -0.27 9.08
CA VAL A 28 11.21 0.90 8.23
C VAL A 28 12.00 2.12 8.73
N GLU A 29 11.93 2.42 10.01
CA GLU A 29 12.60 3.57 10.60
C GLU A 29 14.13 3.50 10.45
N TRP A 30 14.73 2.34 10.70
CA TRP A 30 16.16 2.14 10.52
C TRP A 30 16.64 2.27 9.07
N ASN A 31 15.77 1.92 8.11
CA ASN A 31 16.09 2.02 6.70
C ASN A 31 15.90 3.44 6.13
N GLU A 32 15.12 4.29 6.82
CA GLU A 32 14.86 5.67 6.43
C GLU A 32 15.80 6.63 7.18
N THR A 33 17.01 6.81 6.65
CA THR A 33 18.07 7.60 7.29
C THR A 33 17.99 9.10 7.05
N ASP A 34 17.17 9.54 6.10
CA ASP A 34 16.98 10.97 5.81
C ASP A 34 16.13 11.63 6.89
N ARG A 35 16.56 12.78 7.40
CA ARG A 35 15.85 13.55 8.44
C ARG A 35 14.39 13.86 8.09
N ASN A 36 14.09 14.05 6.82
CA ASN A 36 12.76 14.37 6.31
C ASN A 36 12.10 13.16 5.62
N ALA A 37 12.57 11.94 5.89
CA ALA A 37 12.00 10.76 5.28
C ALA A 37 10.54 10.56 5.69
N GLN A 38 9.69 10.32 4.73
CA GLN A 38 8.35 9.82 4.97
C GLN A 38 8.43 8.33 5.30
N LEU A 39 7.95 7.94 6.49
CA LEU A 39 8.02 6.56 6.98
C LEU A 39 6.85 5.71 6.50
N ALA A 40 5.68 6.32 6.39
CA ALA A 40 4.45 5.61 6.00
C ALA A 40 3.53 6.51 5.17
N ARG A 41 2.69 5.85 4.38
CA ARG A 41 1.49 6.45 3.78
C ARG A 41 0.29 5.99 4.58
N VAL A 42 -0.61 6.90 4.89
CA VAL A 42 -1.80 6.60 5.68
C VAL A 42 -3.06 6.85 4.86
N PHE A 43 -3.98 5.90 4.91
CA PHE A 43 -5.33 6.02 4.39
C PHE A 43 -6.34 5.87 5.52
N GLU A 44 -7.40 6.64 5.43
CA GLU A 44 -8.62 6.44 6.19
C GLU A 44 -9.77 6.26 5.20
N ILE A 45 -10.46 5.12 5.29
CA ILE A 45 -11.52 4.74 4.36
C ILE A 45 -12.77 4.46 5.16
N ALA A 46 -13.85 5.19 4.86
CA ALA A 46 -15.16 4.89 5.41
C ALA A 46 -15.67 3.55 4.89
N LEU A 47 -16.23 2.74 5.78
CA LEU A 47 -16.82 1.45 5.47
C LEU A 47 -18.34 1.54 5.56
N PRO A 48 -19.09 0.72 4.80
CA PRO A 48 -20.56 0.74 4.88
C PRO A 48 -21.09 0.34 6.26
N ALA A 49 -21.96 1.17 6.81
CA ALA A 49 -22.60 0.92 8.11
C ALA A 49 -23.63 -0.23 8.04
N GLU A 50 -24.08 -0.55 6.83
CA GLU A 50 -25.05 -1.63 6.55
C GLU A 50 -24.42 -3.03 6.65
N LEU A 51 -23.09 -3.11 6.57
CA LEU A 51 -22.36 -4.36 6.66
C LEU A 51 -22.10 -4.76 8.11
N THR A 52 -22.04 -6.05 8.35
CA THR A 52 -21.59 -6.58 9.64
C THR A 52 -20.11 -6.31 9.87
N HIS A 53 -19.63 -6.40 11.11
CA HIS A 53 -18.19 -6.28 11.41
C HIS A 53 -17.33 -7.25 10.60
N GLU A 54 -17.77 -8.52 10.47
CA GLU A 54 -17.05 -9.54 9.69
C GLU A 54 -16.98 -9.17 8.19
N GLN A 55 -18.07 -8.67 7.64
CA GLN A 55 -18.11 -8.20 6.26
C GLN A 55 -17.20 -7.00 6.05
N ASN A 56 -17.19 -6.03 6.96
CA ASN A 56 -16.32 -4.87 6.91
C ASN A 56 -14.83 -5.26 7.06
N ILE A 57 -14.50 -6.23 7.93
CA ILE A 57 -13.14 -6.75 8.04
C ILE A 57 -12.72 -7.45 6.74
N THR A 58 -13.59 -8.27 6.17
CA THR A 58 -13.33 -8.96 4.89
C THR A 58 -13.14 -7.96 3.74
N LEU A 59 -13.97 -6.91 3.69
CA LEU A 59 -13.84 -5.83 2.71
C LEU A 59 -12.50 -5.08 2.87
N ALA A 60 -12.14 -4.73 4.11
CA ALA A 60 -10.87 -4.06 4.39
C ALA A 60 -9.67 -4.92 3.95
N ARG A 61 -9.66 -6.22 4.28
CA ARG A 61 -8.63 -7.16 3.83
C ARG A 61 -8.52 -7.21 2.30
N LYS A 62 -9.67 -7.28 1.62
CA LYS A 62 -9.69 -7.34 0.16
C LYS A 62 -9.14 -6.06 -0.46
N ILE A 63 -9.56 -4.90 0.01
CA ILE A 63 -9.02 -3.61 -0.43
C ILE A 63 -7.50 -3.56 -0.20
N VAL A 64 -7.04 -3.88 1.00
CA VAL A 64 -5.61 -3.86 1.35
C VAL A 64 -4.81 -4.82 0.47
N GLN A 65 -5.31 -6.04 0.25
CA GLN A 65 -4.64 -7.04 -0.59
C GLN A 65 -4.57 -6.59 -2.05
N ASP A 66 -5.68 -6.21 -2.64
CA ASP A 66 -5.78 -5.98 -4.08
C ASP A 66 -5.09 -4.66 -4.49
N LEU A 67 -5.21 -3.61 -3.67
CA LEU A 67 -4.70 -2.30 -4.03
C LEU A 67 -3.24 -2.06 -3.60
N PHE A 68 -2.81 -2.65 -2.50
CA PHE A 68 -1.54 -2.29 -1.87
C PHE A 68 -0.57 -3.46 -1.73
N VAL A 69 -0.98 -4.54 -1.09
CA VAL A 69 -0.07 -5.68 -0.82
C VAL A 69 0.33 -6.38 -2.10
N SER A 70 -0.59 -6.55 -3.05
CA SER A 70 -0.31 -7.10 -4.38
C SER A 70 0.69 -6.27 -5.19
N LYS A 71 0.85 -4.98 -4.85
CA LYS A 71 1.82 -4.07 -5.47
C LYS A 71 3.18 -4.07 -4.75
N GLY A 72 3.32 -4.82 -3.66
CA GLY A 72 4.56 -4.96 -2.89
C GLY A 72 4.67 -4.10 -1.65
N MET A 73 3.60 -3.42 -1.21
CA MET A 73 3.56 -2.68 0.05
C MET A 73 3.29 -3.63 1.21
N CYS A 74 4.00 -3.43 2.34
CA CYS A 74 3.55 -3.97 3.62
C CYS A 74 2.45 -3.08 4.17
N ALA A 75 1.39 -3.68 4.68
CA ALA A 75 0.25 -2.97 5.22
C ALA A 75 0.00 -3.33 6.68
N ASP A 76 -0.25 -2.32 7.49
CA ASP A 76 -0.71 -2.44 8.88
C ASP A 76 -2.02 -1.69 8.98
N PHE A 77 -3.12 -2.36 9.26
CA PHE A 77 -4.42 -1.72 9.28
C PHE A 77 -5.26 -2.09 10.51
N GLY A 78 -6.17 -1.19 10.86
CA GLY A 78 -7.13 -1.37 11.94
C GLY A 78 -8.51 -0.93 11.52
N VAL A 79 -9.50 -1.78 11.76
CA VAL A 79 -10.91 -1.47 11.55
C VAL A 79 -11.50 -0.95 12.85
N HIS A 80 -12.15 0.19 12.77
CA HIS A 80 -12.76 0.89 13.90
C HIS A 80 -14.28 0.97 13.70
N ASP A 81 -15.02 0.70 14.77
CA ASP A 81 -16.45 0.96 14.82
C ASP A 81 -16.85 1.34 16.23
N LYS A 82 -17.33 2.57 16.39
CA LYS A 82 -17.86 3.10 17.67
C LYS A 82 -19.36 2.86 17.84
N LYS A 83 -19.99 2.18 16.88
CA LYS A 83 -21.46 2.04 16.78
C LYS A 83 -22.19 3.37 16.64
N ASP A 84 -21.49 4.38 16.11
CA ASP A 84 -22.03 5.70 15.80
C ASP A 84 -22.48 5.85 14.34
N GLY A 85 -22.47 4.75 13.58
CA GLY A 85 -22.84 4.71 12.17
C GLY A 85 -21.72 5.09 11.23
N ASN A 86 -20.48 5.21 11.71
CA ASN A 86 -19.31 5.57 10.90
C ASN A 86 -18.14 4.56 11.07
N PRO A 87 -18.33 3.28 10.67
CA PRO A 87 -17.23 2.34 10.64
C PRO A 87 -16.19 2.79 9.61
N HIS A 88 -14.90 2.62 9.94
CA HIS A 88 -13.81 3.02 9.05
C HIS A 88 -12.57 2.17 9.28
N VAL A 89 -11.69 2.14 8.29
CA VAL A 89 -10.40 1.47 8.37
C VAL A 89 -9.27 2.50 8.24
N HIS A 90 -8.31 2.43 9.17
CA HIS A 90 -7.02 3.11 9.04
C HIS A 90 -5.99 2.14 8.51
N ILE A 91 -5.27 2.53 7.47
CA ILE A 91 -4.27 1.71 6.79
C ILE A 91 -2.96 2.48 6.77
N MET A 92 -1.92 1.90 7.32
CA MET A 92 -0.53 2.38 7.20
C MET A 92 0.21 1.49 6.20
N LEU A 93 0.84 2.10 5.21
CA LEU A 93 1.56 1.42 4.13
C LEU A 93 3.02 1.84 4.11
N THR A 94 3.90 0.91 3.82
CA THR A 94 5.33 1.21 3.66
C THR A 94 5.59 2.01 2.37
N MET A 95 6.64 2.83 2.39
CA MET A 95 7.03 3.69 1.27
C MET A 95 8.01 3.00 0.31
N ARG A 96 8.57 1.85 0.71
CA ARG A 96 9.49 1.06 -0.09
C ARG A 96 8.92 -0.32 -0.33
N ALA A 97 9.19 -0.87 -1.51
CA ALA A 97 8.89 -2.25 -1.82
C ALA A 97 9.90 -3.20 -1.14
N ILE A 98 9.48 -4.45 -0.99
CA ILE A 98 10.38 -5.54 -0.62
C ILE A 98 10.89 -6.18 -1.91
N GLN A 99 12.21 -6.35 -2.03
CA GLN A 99 12.87 -7.04 -3.14
C GLN A 99 12.70 -8.57 -3.00
N GLU A 100 13.03 -9.31 -4.05
CA GLU A 100 12.97 -10.78 -4.06
C GLU A 100 13.82 -11.44 -2.97
N ASP A 101 14.90 -10.79 -2.56
CA ASP A 101 15.79 -11.24 -1.48
C ASP A 101 15.31 -10.84 -0.07
N GLY A 102 14.13 -10.25 0.06
CA GLY A 102 13.53 -9.83 1.33
C GLY A 102 14.05 -8.50 1.88
N ARG A 103 14.93 -7.80 1.17
CA ARG A 103 15.44 -6.48 1.58
C ARG A 103 14.58 -5.33 1.08
N TRP A 104 14.64 -4.19 1.75
CA TRP A 104 14.01 -2.96 1.30
C TRP A 104 14.62 -2.47 -0.01
N ALA A 105 13.78 -2.16 -0.99
CA ALA A 105 14.22 -1.53 -2.23
C ALA A 105 14.67 -0.08 -1.99
N PRO A 106 15.62 0.44 -2.81
CA PRO A 106 15.90 1.87 -2.79
C PRO A 106 14.71 2.69 -3.27
N LYS A 107 14.56 3.95 -2.84
CA LYS A 107 13.49 4.84 -3.33
C LYS A 107 13.62 5.17 -4.81
N SER A 108 14.85 5.19 -5.32
CA SER A 108 15.14 5.50 -6.71
C SER A 108 16.24 4.61 -7.25
N LYS A 109 16.24 4.42 -8.56
CA LYS A 109 17.26 3.73 -9.35
C LYS A 109 17.86 4.67 -10.38
N LEU A 110 19.14 4.47 -10.71
CA LEU A 110 19.79 5.16 -11.82
C LEU A 110 19.52 4.38 -13.11
N VAL A 111 18.96 5.06 -14.09
CA VAL A 111 18.65 4.50 -15.40
C VAL A 111 19.51 5.23 -16.45
N TYR A 112 20.05 4.47 -17.42
CA TYR A 112 20.81 5.07 -18.51
C TYR A 112 19.91 5.84 -19.45
N ASN A 113 20.35 7.03 -19.85
CA ASN A 113 19.70 7.76 -20.93
C ASN A 113 20.04 7.07 -22.25
N LEU A 114 19.00 6.80 -23.04
CA LEU A 114 19.13 6.16 -24.36
C LEU A 114 18.86 7.19 -25.45
N ASP A 115 19.52 7.04 -26.60
CA ASP A 115 19.22 7.76 -27.82
C ASP A 115 18.00 7.13 -28.55
N ALA A 116 17.66 7.67 -29.72
CA ALA A 116 16.53 7.19 -30.52
C ALA A 116 16.70 5.73 -31.00
N ASP A 117 17.92 5.25 -31.06
CA ASP A 117 18.30 3.88 -31.51
C ASP A 117 18.43 2.91 -30.32
N GLY A 118 18.20 3.38 -29.09
CA GLY A 118 18.31 2.57 -27.88
C GLY A 118 19.71 2.42 -27.31
N ASN A 119 20.71 3.19 -27.81
CA ASN A 119 22.07 3.16 -27.31
C ASN A 119 22.24 4.12 -26.12
N ARG A 120 23.18 3.78 -25.22
CA ARG A 120 23.51 4.65 -24.07
C ARG A 120 24.18 5.93 -24.55
N ILE A 121 23.74 7.08 -24.03
CA ILE A 121 24.31 8.38 -24.35
C ILE A 121 25.57 8.61 -23.52
N PRO A 122 26.72 8.95 -24.12
CA PRO A 122 27.96 9.24 -23.39
C PRO A 122 27.79 10.49 -22.49
N ALA A 123 28.34 10.44 -21.30
CA ALA A 123 28.47 11.60 -20.43
C ALA A 123 29.64 12.49 -20.84
N LYS A 124 29.68 13.72 -20.31
CA LYS A 124 30.83 14.63 -20.54
C LYS A 124 32.18 14.04 -20.05
N GLN A 125 32.14 13.20 -19.02
CA GLN A 125 33.29 12.57 -18.44
C GLN A 125 33.60 11.27 -19.20
N LYS A 126 34.85 11.13 -19.69
CA LYS A 126 35.30 9.97 -20.47
C LYS A 126 35.05 8.65 -19.72
N GLY A 127 34.47 7.69 -20.42
CA GLY A 127 34.14 6.37 -19.88
C GLY A 127 32.86 6.29 -19.00
N ARG A 128 32.10 7.36 -18.93
CA ARG A 128 30.82 7.37 -18.22
C ARG A 128 29.63 7.59 -19.18
N TRP A 129 28.47 7.11 -18.75
CA TRP A 129 27.19 7.24 -19.47
C TRP A 129 26.29 8.23 -18.75
N LYS A 130 25.46 8.95 -19.50
CA LYS A 130 24.42 9.78 -18.92
C LYS A 130 23.38 8.91 -18.24
N THR A 131 23.00 9.28 -17.02
CA THR A 131 21.96 8.62 -16.23
C THR A 131 21.01 9.66 -15.68
N HIS A 132 19.80 9.23 -15.39
CA HIS A 132 18.84 9.98 -14.62
C HIS A 132 18.29 9.10 -13.49
N LYS A 133 17.70 9.74 -12.48
CA LYS A 133 17.02 9.02 -11.40
C LYS A 133 15.57 8.77 -11.78
N GLU A 134 15.14 7.55 -11.62
CA GLU A 134 13.72 7.17 -11.64
C GLU A 134 13.31 6.65 -10.28
N ASN A 135 12.04 6.84 -9.90
CA ASN A 135 11.48 6.18 -8.73
C ASN A 135 11.55 4.66 -8.93
N TYR A 136 11.88 3.93 -7.87
CA TYR A 136 11.91 2.47 -7.92
C TYR A 136 10.52 1.88 -8.15
N VAL A 137 9.50 2.52 -7.55
CA VAL A 137 8.07 2.21 -7.69
C VAL A 137 7.30 3.47 -8.13
N ASP A 138 6.15 3.28 -8.73
CA ASP A 138 5.28 4.35 -9.23
C ASP A 138 4.25 4.85 -8.20
N TRP A 139 4.36 4.43 -6.95
CA TRP A 139 3.34 4.67 -5.91
C TRP A 139 3.07 6.15 -5.61
N ASP A 140 4.04 7.02 -5.89
CA ASP A 140 3.93 8.47 -5.69
C ASP A 140 3.38 9.23 -6.92
N ASN A 141 2.98 8.52 -7.97
CA ASN A 141 2.38 9.15 -9.13
C ASN A 141 1.04 9.80 -8.77
N ARG A 142 0.84 11.03 -9.23
CA ARG A 142 -0.35 11.84 -8.90
C ARG A 142 -1.68 11.16 -9.28
N GLY A 143 -1.69 10.39 -10.38
CA GLY A 143 -2.88 9.65 -10.82
C GLY A 143 -3.31 8.50 -9.90
N ASN A 144 -2.43 7.99 -9.05
CA ASN A 144 -2.74 6.86 -8.17
C ASN A 144 -3.86 7.17 -7.17
N ALA A 145 -3.95 8.41 -6.69
CA ALA A 145 -4.99 8.79 -5.73
C ALA A 145 -6.40 8.64 -6.32
N GLU A 146 -6.60 8.98 -7.59
CA GLU A 146 -7.88 8.82 -8.29
C GLU A 146 -8.16 7.36 -8.59
N LEU A 147 -7.16 6.59 -9.05
CA LEU A 147 -7.28 5.15 -9.29
C LEU A 147 -7.67 4.42 -8.01
N TRP A 148 -6.98 4.67 -6.90
CA TRP A 148 -7.30 4.03 -5.62
C TRP A 148 -8.70 4.38 -5.12
N ARG A 149 -9.16 5.64 -5.29
CA ARG A 149 -10.54 6.01 -4.95
C ARG A 149 -11.57 5.26 -5.76
N ALA A 150 -11.35 5.12 -7.07
CA ALA A 150 -12.24 4.38 -7.96
C ALA A 150 -12.26 2.89 -7.58
N GLU A 151 -11.11 2.26 -7.39
CA GLU A 151 -11.01 0.85 -7.03
C GLU A 151 -11.62 0.56 -5.64
N ILE A 152 -11.44 1.45 -4.66
CA ILE A 152 -12.08 1.34 -3.34
C ILE A 152 -13.60 1.40 -3.48
N ALA A 153 -14.12 2.35 -4.26
CA ALA A 153 -15.55 2.46 -4.50
C ALA A 153 -16.12 1.20 -5.18
N ASP A 154 -15.40 0.63 -6.14
CA ASP A 154 -15.81 -0.61 -6.82
C ASP A 154 -15.84 -1.79 -5.86
N HIS A 155 -14.86 -1.93 -4.96
CA HIS A 155 -14.85 -2.98 -3.92
C HIS A 155 -16.04 -2.85 -2.97
N ILE A 156 -16.34 -1.64 -2.52
CA ILE A 156 -17.48 -1.36 -1.64
C ILE A 156 -18.79 -1.71 -2.34
N ASN A 157 -18.99 -1.21 -3.56
CA ASN A 157 -20.20 -1.44 -4.34
C ASN A 157 -20.40 -2.93 -4.65
N CYS A 158 -19.35 -3.63 -5.05
CA CYS A 158 -19.40 -5.06 -5.33
C CYS A 158 -19.96 -5.83 -4.12
N LEU A 159 -19.47 -5.54 -2.92
CA LEU A 159 -19.93 -6.25 -1.72
C LEU A 159 -21.35 -5.87 -1.31
N LEU A 160 -21.73 -4.60 -1.43
CA LEU A 160 -23.09 -4.14 -1.13
C LEU A 160 -24.13 -4.78 -2.06
N TYR A 161 -23.84 -4.91 -3.36
CA TYR A 161 -24.75 -5.52 -4.33
C TYR A 161 -24.78 -7.05 -4.27
N THR A 162 -23.74 -7.71 -3.77
CA THR A 162 -23.69 -9.17 -3.65
C THR A 162 -24.12 -9.68 -2.28
N SER A 163 -24.21 -8.81 -1.27
CA SER A 163 -24.74 -9.18 0.05
C SER A 163 -26.27 -9.27 -0.01
N PRO A 164 -26.87 -10.39 0.43
CA PRO A 164 -28.32 -10.47 0.49
C PRO A 164 -28.89 -9.39 1.41
N SER A 165 -29.87 -8.66 0.91
CA SER A 165 -30.56 -7.62 1.66
C SER A 165 -31.11 -8.19 2.98
N PRO A 166 -31.07 -7.44 4.08
CA PRO A 166 -31.74 -7.85 5.34
C PRO A 166 -33.22 -8.19 5.15
N ARG A 167 -33.83 -7.75 4.05
CA ARG A 167 -35.26 -8.03 3.71
C ARG A 167 -35.49 -9.43 3.11
N ASP A 168 -34.44 -10.11 2.67
CA ASP A 168 -34.54 -11.45 2.06
C ASP A 168 -34.36 -12.59 3.07
N ARG A 169 -34.35 -12.27 4.38
CA ARG A 169 -34.25 -13.24 5.49
C ARG A 169 -35.54 -13.39 6.27
N SER A 170 -36.69 -13.30 5.62
CA SER A 170 -37.99 -13.62 6.21
C SER A 170 -38.50 -14.97 5.76
#